data_e1bb5604455ad67c5ee9794fa04003db
#
_entry.id   e1bb5604455ad67c5ee9794fa04003db
#
_cell.length_a   1.000
_cell.length_b   1.000
_cell.length_c   1.000
_cell.angle_alpha   90.00
_cell.angle_beta   90.00
_cell.angle_gamma   90.00
#
_symmetry.space_group_name_H-M   'P 1'
#
loop_
_entity.id
_entity.type
_entity.pdbx_description
1 polymer ?
#
loop_
_entity_poly.entity_id
_entity_poly.type
_entity_poly.pdbx_seq_one_letter_code
_entity_poly.pdbx_strand_id
1 'polypeptide(L)'
;MLADIRYWENDATNKHYAIAHFNVWNAEMLMGVIDAAEEAKSPVIISFGTGFVGNTSFEDFSHMMVSMAQKATVPVITHWDHGRSMEIIHNAWTHGMNSLMRDASAFDFEENIRLTKEAVDFFHPLGIPVEAELGHVGNETVYEEAD
;
A
#
# COMPACT_ATOMS: atom_id res chain seq x y z
N MET A 1 -12.50 -1.07 10.27
CA MET A 1 -11.82 -2.15 11.04
C MET A 1 -10.50 -2.46 10.37
N LEU A 2 -9.37 -2.21 11.02
CA LEU A 2 -8.05 -2.54 10.46
C LEU A 2 -7.96 -4.04 10.16
N ALA A 3 -7.57 -4.43 8.95
CA ALA A 3 -7.70 -5.79 8.45
C ALA A 3 -6.39 -6.32 7.83
N ASP A 4 -6.22 -7.64 7.84
CA ASP A 4 -5.09 -8.33 7.22
C ASP A 4 -5.36 -8.53 5.73
N ILE A 5 -4.50 -7.98 4.87
CA ILE A 5 -4.63 -8.06 3.41
C ILE A 5 -4.64 -9.52 2.93
N ARG A 6 -3.85 -10.41 3.53
CA ARG A 6 -3.75 -11.83 3.11
C ARG A 6 -5.08 -12.57 3.20
N TYR A 7 -5.86 -12.26 4.23
CA TYR A 7 -7.19 -12.83 4.37
C TYR A 7 -8.11 -12.36 3.25
N TRP A 8 -8.11 -11.05 2.99
CA TRP A 8 -9.04 -10.45 2.03
C TRP A 8 -8.66 -10.73 0.58
N GLU A 9 -7.37 -10.79 0.24
CA GLU A 9 -6.90 -11.22 -1.08
C GLU A 9 -7.27 -12.68 -1.37
N ASN A 10 -7.12 -13.55 -0.37
CA ASN A 10 -7.54 -14.95 -0.50
C ASN A 10 -9.06 -15.09 -0.64
N ASP A 11 -9.84 -14.33 0.12
CA ASP A 11 -11.30 -14.29 0.00
C ASP A 11 -11.73 -13.75 -1.37
N ALA A 12 -11.11 -12.68 -1.84
CA ALA A 12 -11.37 -12.08 -3.15
C ALA A 12 -11.05 -13.06 -4.29
N THR A 13 -9.93 -13.75 -4.21
CA THR A 13 -9.52 -14.78 -5.18
C THR A 13 -10.55 -15.91 -5.24
N ASN A 14 -10.95 -16.44 -4.09
CA ASN A 14 -11.89 -17.56 -4.01
C ASN A 14 -13.31 -17.18 -4.44
N LYS A 15 -13.72 -15.94 -4.24
CA LYS A 15 -15.05 -15.43 -4.58
C LYS A 15 -15.11 -14.64 -5.89
N HIS A 16 -13.97 -14.49 -6.59
CA HIS A 16 -13.84 -13.81 -7.88
C HIS A 16 -14.29 -12.34 -7.87
N TYR A 17 -13.83 -11.56 -6.87
CA TYR A 17 -13.98 -10.11 -6.86
C TYR A 17 -12.62 -9.41 -6.70
N ALA A 18 -12.57 -8.11 -6.99
CA ALA A 18 -11.40 -7.28 -6.77
C ALA A 18 -11.58 -6.40 -5.53
N ILE A 19 -10.48 -6.14 -4.81
CA ILE A 19 -10.44 -5.17 -3.72
C ILE A 19 -9.96 -3.84 -4.29
N ALA A 20 -10.70 -2.76 -4.04
CA ALA A 20 -10.30 -1.43 -4.47
C ALA A 20 -9.08 -0.95 -3.66
N HIS A 21 -8.10 -0.36 -4.35
CA HIS A 21 -6.88 0.17 -3.77
C HIS A 21 -6.72 1.64 -4.17
N PHE A 22 -6.67 2.52 -3.17
CA PHE A 22 -6.60 3.96 -3.39
C PHE A 22 -5.42 4.60 -2.67
N ASN A 23 -4.61 5.34 -3.42
CA ASN A 23 -3.64 6.26 -2.83
C ASN A 23 -4.35 7.49 -2.27
N VAL A 24 -4.04 7.84 -1.02
CA VAL A 24 -4.62 8.98 -0.31
C VAL A 24 -3.50 9.80 0.33
N TRP A 25 -3.55 11.14 0.22
CA TRP A 25 -2.52 12.03 0.76
C TRP A 25 -3.10 13.28 1.45
N ASN A 26 -4.41 13.33 1.66
CA ASN A 26 -5.08 14.34 2.49
C ASN A 26 -6.31 13.77 3.18
N ALA A 27 -6.85 14.51 4.15
CA ALA A 27 -7.95 14.06 4.97
C ALA A 27 -9.24 13.84 4.16
N GLU A 28 -9.53 14.70 3.20
CA GLU A 28 -10.75 14.66 2.39
C GLU A 28 -10.80 13.41 1.52
N MET A 29 -9.68 13.06 0.89
CA MET A 29 -9.58 11.82 0.12
C MET A 29 -9.74 10.59 1.01
N LEU A 30 -9.05 10.58 2.15
CA LEU A 30 -9.13 9.47 3.11
C LEU A 30 -10.56 9.26 3.60
N MET A 31 -11.25 10.35 3.98
CA MET A 31 -12.65 10.30 4.41
C MET A 31 -13.55 9.78 3.29
N GLY A 32 -13.43 10.35 2.09
CA GLY A 32 -14.26 9.95 0.94
C GLY A 32 -14.09 8.48 0.56
N VAL A 33 -12.86 7.95 0.62
CA VAL A 33 -12.58 6.52 0.33
C VAL A 33 -13.20 5.61 1.39
N ILE A 34 -13.07 5.95 2.67
CA ILE A 34 -13.64 5.14 3.76
C ILE A 34 -15.17 5.20 3.74
N ASP A 35 -15.76 6.39 3.55
CA ASP A 35 -17.22 6.54 3.46
C ASP A 35 -17.80 5.73 2.28
N ALA A 36 -17.15 5.77 1.12
CA ALA A 36 -17.54 4.98 -0.04
C ALA A 36 -17.43 3.47 0.21
N ALA A 37 -16.39 3.03 0.90
CA ALA A 37 -16.22 1.62 1.25
C ALA A 37 -17.30 1.15 2.24
N GLU A 38 -17.67 1.99 3.21
CA GLU A 38 -18.74 1.71 4.17
C GLU A 38 -20.11 1.66 3.49
N GLU A 39 -20.41 2.59 2.57
CA GLU A 39 -21.63 2.57 1.76
C GLU A 39 -21.70 1.31 0.91
N ALA A 40 -20.59 0.94 0.25
CA ALA A 40 -20.49 -0.26 -0.57
C ALA A 40 -20.43 -1.56 0.26
N LYS A 41 -20.20 -1.48 1.57
CA LYS A 41 -19.96 -2.63 2.48
C LYS A 41 -18.84 -3.54 1.97
N SER A 42 -17.79 -2.94 1.45
CA SER A 42 -16.68 -3.62 0.78
C SER A 42 -15.35 -3.41 1.52
N PRO A 43 -14.43 -4.37 1.48
CA PRO A 43 -13.06 -4.15 1.91
C PRO A 43 -12.38 -3.11 1.01
N VAL A 44 -11.42 -2.36 1.56
CA VAL A 44 -10.66 -1.36 0.83
C VAL A 44 -9.21 -1.33 1.30
N ILE A 45 -8.28 -1.08 0.37
CA ILE A 45 -6.88 -0.76 0.65
C ILE A 45 -6.72 0.74 0.51
N ILE A 46 -6.27 1.39 1.58
CA ILE A 46 -5.84 2.79 1.58
C ILE A 46 -4.31 2.81 1.66
N SER A 47 -3.67 3.51 0.75
CA SER A 47 -2.22 3.57 0.69
C SER A 47 -1.69 4.99 0.71
N PHE A 48 -0.46 5.11 1.20
CA PHE A 48 0.39 6.27 1.05
C PHE A 48 1.71 5.79 0.46
N GLY A 49 2.31 6.54 -0.42
CA GLY A 49 3.50 6.09 -1.12
C GLY A 49 4.56 7.16 -1.27
N THR A 50 5.72 6.72 -1.70
CA THR A 50 6.91 7.56 -1.89
C THR A 50 6.64 8.81 -2.75
N GLY A 51 5.73 8.72 -3.72
CA GLY A 51 5.36 9.86 -4.59
C GLY A 51 4.64 11.00 -3.88
N PHE A 52 4.10 10.80 -2.68
CA PHE A 52 3.26 11.78 -1.97
C PHE A 52 3.92 12.42 -0.75
N VAL A 53 5.13 11.99 -0.37
CA VAL A 53 5.86 12.47 0.82
C VAL A 53 6.08 13.99 0.80
N GLY A 54 6.14 14.61 -0.37
CA GLY A 54 6.26 16.07 -0.48
C GLY A 54 4.96 16.85 -0.23
N ASN A 55 3.80 16.18 -0.17
CA ASN A 55 2.49 16.83 -0.03
C ASN A 55 2.04 16.95 1.42
N THR A 56 2.40 15.96 2.25
CA THR A 56 2.07 15.94 3.68
C THR A 56 3.11 15.10 4.43
N SER A 57 3.27 15.38 5.74
CA SER A 57 4.07 14.52 6.62
C SER A 57 3.41 13.14 6.70
N PHE A 58 4.16 12.11 6.33
CA PHE A 58 3.67 10.74 6.43
C PHE A 58 3.43 10.36 7.90
N GLU A 59 4.33 10.73 8.78
CA GLU A 59 4.26 10.42 10.21
C GLU A 59 2.95 10.94 10.83
N ASP A 60 2.56 12.17 10.49
CA ASP A 60 1.31 12.76 10.99
C ASP A 60 0.08 12.14 10.30
N PHE A 61 0.14 11.98 8.98
CA PHE A 61 -0.98 11.47 8.21
C PHE A 61 -1.26 9.98 8.46
N SER A 62 -0.23 9.18 8.69
CA SER A 62 -0.36 7.76 9.03
C SER A 62 -1.20 7.52 10.28
N HIS A 63 -1.07 8.37 11.30
CA HIS A 63 -1.91 8.29 12.50
C HIS A 63 -3.39 8.49 12.18
N MET A 64 -3.71 9.40 11.25
CA MET A 64 -5.08 9.59 10.78
C MET A 64 -5.57 8.36 10.01
N MET A 65 -4.77 7.84 9.07
CA MET A 65 -5.11 6.64 8.31
C MET A 65 -5.43 5.45 9.22
N VAL A 66 -4.53 5.16 10.17
CA VAL A 66 -4.69 4.05 11.13
C VAL A 66 -5.92 4.26 12.03
N SER A 67 -6.10 5.48 12.56
CA SER A 67 -7.24 5.79 13.42
C SER A 67 -8.57 5.61 12.69
N MET A 68 -8.67 6.07 11.46
CA MET A 68 -9.89 5.93 10.66
C MET A 68 -10.10 4.46 10.25
N ALA A 69 -9.05 3.74 9.83
CA ALA A 69 -9.14 2.32 9.53
C ALA A 69 -9.64 1.49 10.73
N GLN A 70 -9.17 1.80 11.95
CA GLN A 70 -9.63 1.11 13.17
C GLN A 70 -11.11 1.37 13.48
N LYS A 71 -11.62 2.57 13.22
CA LYS A 71 -13.00 2.98 13.49
C LYS A 71 -13.98 2.53 12.40
N ALA A 72 -13.51 2.28 11.21
CA ALA A 72 -14.35 1.86 10.09
C ALA A 72 -15.14 0.57 10.41
N THR A 73 -16.34 0.47 9.90
CA THR A 73 -17.23 -0.70 10.04
C THR A 73 -16.92 -1.81 9.03
N VAL A 74 -16.20 -1.47 7.98
CA VAL A 74 -15.70 -2.39 6.93
C VAL A 74 -14.21 -2.68 7.13
N PRO A 75 -13.70 -3.75 6.49
CA PRO A 75 -12.26 -4.06 6.48
C PRO A 75 -11.48 -2.98 5.74
N VAL A 76 -10.48 -2.40 6.39
CA VAL A 76 -9.57 -1.41 5.81
C VAL A 76 -8.13 -1.87 6.03
N ILE A 77 -7.38 -1.96 4.96
CA ILE A 77 -5.95 -2.27 4.97
C ILE A 77 -5.17 -0.96 4.81
N THR A 78 -4.15 -0.74 5.64
CA THR A 78 -3.22 0.39 5.51
C THR A 78 -1.96 -0.10 4.80
N HIS A 79 -1.62 0.49 3.66
CA HIS A 79 -0.55 0.02 2.80
C HIS A 79 0.47 1.11 2.50
N TRP A 80 1.75 0.75 2.44
CA TRP A 80 2.80 1.60 1.88
C TRP A 80 3.08 1.21 0.44
N ASP A 81 2.90 2.15 -0.47
CA ASP A 81 3.05 2.00 -1.91
C ASP A 81 4.44 2.47 -2.40
N HIS A 82 5.12 1.67 -3.23
CA HIS A 82 6.45 1.93 -3.79
C HIS A 82 7.57 2.25 -2.79
N GLY A 83 7.78 1.39 -1.81
CA GLY A 83 8.90 1.49 -0.86
C GLY A 83 10.25 1.09 -1.50
N ARG A 84 11.07 2.07 -1.87
CA ARG A 84 12.31 1.88 -2.60
C ARG A 84 13.50 1.44 -1.74
N SER A 85 13.39 1.45 -0.41
CA SER A 85 14.43 0.99 0.51
C SER A 85 13.83 0.32 1.75
N MET A 86 14.65 -0.49 2.43
CA MET A 86 14.28 -1.07 3.73
C MET A 86 13.97 0.00 4.77
N GLU A 87 14.71 1.12 4.76
CA GLU A 87 14.47 2.23 5.68
C GLU A 87 13.07 2.82 5.53
N ILE A 88 12.63 3.06 4.28
CA ILE A 88 11.30 3.62 3.99
C ILE A 88 10.20 2.67 4.47
N ILE A 89 10.26 1.39 4.11
CA ILE A 89 9.20 0.44 4.49
C ILE A 89 9.21 0.12 5.99
N HIS A 90 10.38 0.16 6.63
CA HIS A 90 10.49 0.04 8.08
C HIS A 90 9.84 1.25 8.78
N ASN A 91 10.12 2.48 8.30
CA ASN A 91 9.45 3.68 8.80
C ASN A 91 7.93 3.59 8.63
N ALA A 92 7.46 3.15 7.46
CA ALA A 92 6.03 2.97 7.21
C ALA A 92 5.38 1.96 8.18
N TRP A 93 6.03 0.81 8.41
CA TRP A 93 5.57 -0.18 9.38
C TRP A 93 5.49 0.38 10.81
N THR A 94 6.53 1.09 11.27
CA THR A 94 6.54 1.66 12.63
C THR A 94 5.46 2.72 12.83
N HIS A 95 4.94 3.30 11.76
CA HIS A 95 3.83 4.26 11.78
C HIS A 95 2.46 3.63 11.45
N GLY A 96 2.38 2.29 11.47
CA GLY A 96 1.11 1.55 11.46
C GLY A 96 0.63 1.07 10.10
N MET A 97 1.47 1.11 9.06
CA MET A 97 1.16 0.40 7.83
C MET A 97 1.26 -1.11 8.08
N ASN A 98 0.19 -1.84 7.76
CA ASN A 98 0.11 -3.28 7.99
C ASN A 98 0.25 -4.13 6.71
N SER A 99 0.55 -3.47 5.61
CA SER A 99 0.94 -4.04 4.32
C SER A 99 1.98 -3.12 3.68
N LEU A 100 3.01 -3.69 3.05
CA LEU A 100 4.16 -2.94 2.55
C LEU A 100 4.52 -3.42 1.15
N MET A 101 4.86 -2.50 0.25
CA MET A 101 5.47 -2.84 -1.04
C MET A 101 6.97 -2.54 -1.01
N ARG A 102 7.79 -3.57 -1.30
CA ARG A 102 9.21 -3.42 -1.59
C ARG A 102 9.40 -3.30 -3.10
N ASP A 103 9.46 -2.06 -3.57
CA ASP A 103 9.70 -1.79 -4.98
C ASP A 103 11.18 -1.89 -5.33
N ALA A 104 11.54 -2.96 -6.02
CA ALA A 104 12.87 -3.20 -6.59
C ALA A 104 12.81 -3.36 -8.11
N SER A 105 11.74 -2.90 -8.76
CA SER A 105 11.49 -3.04 -10.21
C SER A 105 12.53 -2.34 -11.10
N ALA A 106 13.21 -1.32 -10.56
CA ALA A 106 14.28 -0.60 -11.26
C ALA A 106 15.61 -1.38 -11.35
N PHE A 107 15.74 -2.48 -10.62
CA PHE A 107 16.95 -3.32 -10.62
C PHE A 107 16.79 -4.50 -11.59
N ASP A 108 17.91 -5.19 -11.89
CA ASP A 108 17.86 -6.45 -12.62
C ASP A 108 17.12 -7.53 -11.80
N PHE A 109 16.75 -8.61 -12.48
CA PHE A 109 15.91 -9.67 -11.90
C PHE A 109 16.52 -10.30 -10.63
N GLU A 110 17.80 -10.59 -10.64
CA GLU A 110 18.49 -11.23 -9.50
C GLU A 110 18.57 -10.29 -8.29
N GLU A 111 18.86 -9.01 -8.53
CA GLU A 111 18.89 -8.02 -7.48
C GLU A 111 17.47 -7.70 -6.96
N ASN A 112 16.46 -7.68 -7.82
CA ASN A 112 15.06 -7.56 -7.40
C ASN A 112 14.68 -8.69 -6.44
N ILE A 113 14.99 -9.95 -6.80
CA ILE A 113 14.75 -11.10 -5.92
C ILE A 113 15.47 -10.93 -4.57
N ARG A 114 16.74 -10.54 -4.59
CA ARG A 114 17.54 -10.36 -3.38
C ARG A 114 16.94 -9.31 -2.44
N LEU A 115 16.59 -8.13 -2.98
CA LEU A 115 16.03 -7.01 -2.20
C LEU A 115 14.62 -7.31 -1.68
N THR A 116 13.81 -7.95 -2.49
CA THR A 116 12.47 -8.39 -2.08
C THR A 116 12.56 -9.44 -0.98
N LYS A 117 13.48 -10.42 -1.14
CA LYS A 117 13.71 -11.44 -0.13
C LYS A 117 14.18 -10.85 1.20
N GLU A 118 15.06 -9.85 1.19
CA GLU A 118 15.49 -9.13 2.39
C GLU A 118 14.30 -8.55 3.17
N ALA A 119 13.35 -7.93 2.47
CA ALA A 119 12.14 -7.41 3.08
C ALA A 119 11.24 -8.54 3.62
N VAL A 120 11.05 -9.60 2.84
CA VAL A 120 10.25 -10.77 3.24
C VAL A 120 10.83 -11.43 4.49
N ASP A 121 12.15 -11.67 4.54
CA ASP A 121 12.81 -12.32 5.67
C ASP A 121 12.67 -11.50 6.97
N PHE A 122 12.59 -10.17 6.86
CA PHE A 122 12.38 -9.28 8.00
C PHE A 122 10.91 -9.18 8.43
N PHE A 123 10.00 -8.93 7.48
CA PHE A 123 8.62 -8.56 7.80
C PHE A 123 7.67 -9.75 7.98
N HIS A 124 7.86 -10.86 7.26
CA HIS A 124 6.99 -12.02 7.40
C HIS A 124 6.97 -12.64 8.80
N PRO A 125 8.09 -12.78 9.54
CA PRO A 125 8.06 -13.22 10.93
C PRO A 125 7.25 -12.31 11.86
N LEU A 126 7.10 -11.04 11.50
CA LEU A 126 6.29 -10.05 12.22
C LEU A 126 4.81 -10.07 11.80
N GLY A 127 4.44 -10.94 10.85
CA GLY A 127 3.09 -11.05 10.33
C GLY A 127 2.71 -9.98 9.29
N ILE A 128 3.69 -9.21 8.79
CA ILE A 128 3.47 -8.13 7.82
C ILE A 128 3.75 -8.68 6.40
N PRO A 129 2.76 -8.64 5.51
CA PRO A 129 2.93 -9.03 4.10
C PRO A 129 3.74 -8.01 3.33
N VAL A 130 4.48 -8.52 2.33
CA VAL A 130 5.31 -7.71 1.44
C VAL A 130 4.85 -7.93 0.00
N GLU A 131 4.46 -6.85 -0.67
CA GLU A 131 4.22 -6.80 -2.10
C GLU A 131 5.54 -6.56 -2.84
N ALA A 132 5.64 -7.09 -4.07
CA ALA A 132 6.78 -6.92 -4.95
C ALA A 132 6.33 -6.56 -6.36
N GLU A 133 7.22 -5.94 -7.13
CA GLU A 133 6.96 -5.61 -8.53
C GLU A 133 7.99 -6.29 -9.43
N LEU A 134 7.50 -6.92 -10.49
CA LEU A 134 8.32 -7.52 -11.54
C LEU A 134 8.05 -6.82 -12.87
N GLY A 135 9.11 -6.36 -13.51
CA GLY A 135 9.01 -5.51 -14.69
C GLY A 135 8.92 -4.04 -14.29
N HIS A 136 9.02 -3.15 -15.27
CA HIS A 136 9.01 -1.70 -15.04
C HIS A 136 7.76 -1.09 -15.68
N VAL A 137 6.94 -0.46 -14.87
CA VAL A 137 5.89 0.44 -15.37
C VAL A 137 6.56 1.79 -15.64
N GLY A 138 6.62 2.19 -16.90
CA GLY A 138 7.24 3.47 -17.30
C GLY A 138 6.56 4.66 -16.62
N ASN A 139 7.34 5.66 -16.24
CA ASN A 139 6.78 6.94 -15.85
C ASN A 139 6.13 7.60 -17.08
N GLU A 140 4.81 7.73 -17.07
CA GLU A 140 4.04 8.43 -18.11
C GLU A 140 4.31 9.95 -18.09
N THR A 141 5.53 10.36 -18.39
CA THR A 141 5.86 11.79 -18.47
C THR A 141 6.23 12.26 -19.87
N VAL A 142 6.10 11.44 -20.89
CA VAL A 142 6.28 11.88 -22.28
C VAL A 142 5.14 11.32 -23.12
N TYR A 143 4.06 12.07 -23.27
CA TYR A 143 3.31 12.00 -24.52
C TYR A 143 4.25 12.56 -25.60
N GLU A 144 4.99 11.72 -26.29
CA GLU A 144 5.52 12.09 -27.59
C GLU A 144 4.29 12.25 -28.47
N GLU A 145 3.99 13.50 -28.82
CA GLU A 145 3.06 13.79 -29.91
C GLU A 145 3.62 13.07 -31.13
N ALA A 146 2.93 12.03 -31.56
CA ALA A 146 3.22 11.37 -32.83
C ALA A 146 2.85 12.36 -33.94
N ASP A 147 3.86 12.84 -34.68
CA ASP A 147 3.72 13.57 -35.94
C ASP A 147 3.02 12.71 -37.03
#